data_1b06579603ee0fec71836cbda7984570
#
_entry.id   1b06579603ee0fec71836cbda7984570
#
_cell.length_a   1.000
_cell.length_b   1.000
_cell.length_c   1.000
_cell.angle_alpha   90.00
_cell.angle_beta   90.00
_cell.angle_gamma   90.00
#
_symmetry.space_group_name_H-M   'P 1'
#
loop_
_entity.id
_entity.type
_entity.pdbx_description
1 polymer ?
#
loop_
_entity_poly.entity_id
_entity_poly.type
_entity_poly.pdbx_seq_one_letter_code
_entity_poly.pdbx_strand_id
1 'polypeptide(L)'
;GVILNVVGSQKDTSVRAVEYAEKYNNIFATIGLHPIHLFKSHVDESEAKFDSRAEDFDYEFYKKLAQNKKVIAIGECGLDFFHQPDGVSKEEVFKKQKEIFIAQYKLAQELNLPLVIHVRNAHDEMVELLRSLVIPTTPRGINSVEESLSSSVRDPSATLGMTEKKVRGVVHCYTSDWAHAQKYLDLGLHLGFTGVITFPPKKDPQPQLDLLEVIKNCPLERMLIETDAPYLAPQAYRGQRCEPWMVEEVAKKIAEIKNLSFDEVVEITAKNANKLFNL
;
A
#
# COMPACT_ATOMS: atom_id res chain seq x y z
N GLY A 1 -5.82 4.44 -24.16
CA GLY A 1 -6.02 5.57 -23.25
C GLY A 1 -5.49 5.26 -21.87
N VAL A 2 -5.13 6.27 -21.09
CA VAL A 2 -4.65 6.11 -19.72
C VAL A 2 -5.82 6.21 -18.75
N ILE A 3 -5.91 5.29 -17.79
CA ILE A 3 -6.82 5.38 -16.66
C ILE A 3 -6.01 5.92 -15.48
N LEU A 4 -6.54 6.89 -14.77
CA LEU A 4 -5.88 7.52 -13.62
C LEU A 4 -6.64 7.22 -12.32
N ASN A 5 -5.91 6.97 -11.25
CA ASN A 5 -6.43 6.90 -9.90
C ASN A 5 -5.89 8.11 -9.11
N VAL A 6 -6.78 9.00 -8.71
CA VAL A 6 -6.43 10.18 -7.88
C VAL A 6 -6.61 9.79 -6.41
N VAL A 7 -5.57 10.00 -5.63
CA VAL A 7 -5.54 9.57 -4.22
C VAL A 7 -5.79 10.76 -3.29
N GLY A 8 -6.83 10.63 -2.46
CA GLY A 8 -7.06 11.53 -1.33
C GLY A 8 -6.39 10.99 -0.08
N SER A 9 -5.64 11.83 0.61
CA SER A 9 -4.90 11.48 1.83
C SER A 9 -5.51 12.04 3.12
N GLN A 10 -6.59 12.82 3.02
CA GLN A 10 -7.35 13.47 4.08
C GLN A 10 -8.81 13.63 3.67
N LYS A 11 -9.69 14.11 4.54
CA LYS A 11 -11.12 14.34 4.24
C LYS A 11 -11.31 15.23 3.01
N ASP A 12 -10.74 16.42 3.02
CA ASP A 12 -10.91 17.40 1.94
C ASP A 12 -10.27 16.94 0.62
N THR A 13 -9.09 16.32 0.66
CA THR A 13 -8.44 15.78 -0.54
C THR A 13 -9.17 14.56 -1.08
N SER A 14 -9.78 13.74 -0.21
CA SER A 14 -10.64 12.61 -0.62
C SER A 14 -11.91 13.10 -1.34
N VAL A 15 -12.57 14.15 -0.84
CA VAL A 15 -13.70 14.79 -1.53
C VAL A 15 -13.27 15.30 -2.90
N ARG A 16 -12.15 16.02 -2.96
CA ARG A 16 -11.62 16.57 -4.23
C ARG A 16 -11.24 15.49 -5.23
N ALA A 17 -10.68 14.36 -4.76
CA ALA A 17 -10.37 13.21 -5.63
C ALA A 17 -11.64 12.67 -6.28
N VAL A 18 -12.73 12.52 -5.53
CA VAL A 18 -14.04 12.09 -6.04
C VAL A 18 -14.61 13.13 -7.03
N GLU A 19 -14.56 14.42 -6.70
CA GLU A 19 -15.03 15.50 -7.59
C GLU A 19 -14.28 15.52 -8.93
N TYR A 20 -12.96 15.25 -8.91
CA TYR A 20 -12.20 15.10 -10.16
C TYR A 20 -12.60 13.85 -10.93
N ALA A 21 -12.76 12.73 -10.24
CA ALA A 21 -13.16 11.47 -10.87
C ALA A 21 -14.55 11.57 -11.53
N GLU A 22 -15.48 12.32 -10.96
CA GLU A 22 -16.80 12.56 -11.56
C GLU A 22 -16.76 13.36 -12.86
N LYS A 23 -15.77 14.26 -13.00
CA LYS A 23 -15.64 15.11 -14.20
C LYS A 23 -15.11 14.36 -15.42
N TYR A 24 -14.40 13.24 -15.22
CA TYR A 24 -13.70 12.53 -16.28
C TYR A 24 -13.96 11.03 -16.24
N ASN A 25 -14.33 10.45 -17.37
CA ASN A 25 -14.68 9.03 -17.43
C ASN A 25 -13.52 8.08 -17.07
N ASN A 26 -12.29 8.47 -17.40
CA ASN A 26 -11.07 7.70 -17.20
C ASN A 26 -10.35 8.03 -15.88
N ILE A 27 -10.96 8.81 -14.99
CA ILE A 27 -10.41 9.11 -13.65
C ILE A 27 -11.25 8.41 -12.60
N PHE A 28 -10.58 7.78 -11.65
CA PHE A 28 -11.13 7.15 -10.47
C PHE A 28 -10.50 7.74 -9.21
N ALA A 29 -11.04 7.41 -8.05
CA ALA A 29 -10.59 7.93 -6.78
C ALA A 29 -10.26 6.81 -5.78
N THR A 30 -9.18 6.98 -5.05
CA THR A 30 -8.89 6.31 -3.78
C THR A 30 -9.11 7.30 -2.65
N ILE A 31 -9.78 6.91 -1.58
CA ILE A 31 -10.11 7.78 -0.46
C ILE A 31 -9.65 7.18 0.87
N GLY A 32 -9.08 8.01 1.74
CA GLY A 32 -8.59 7.54 3.02
C GLY A 32 -7.89 8.63 3.84
N LEU A 33 -7.26 8.19 4.92
CA LEU A 33 -6.47 9.03 5.80
C LEU A 33 -5.06 8.47 5.94
N HIS A 34 -4.11 9.19 5.35
CA HIS A 34 -2.70 8.83 5.35
C HIS A 34 -2.07 8.99 6.76
N PRO A 35 -1.19 8.08 7.19
CA PRO A 35 -0.61 8.10 8.55
C PRO A 35 0.10 9.40 8.92
N ILE A 36 0.67 10.12 7.96
CA ILE A 36 1.35 11.41 8.19
C ILE A 36 0.40 12.49 8.71
N HIS A 37 -0.90 12.38 8.48
CA HIS A 37 -1.91 13.36 8.84
C HIS A 37 -2.56 13.11 10.20
N LEU A 38 -2.13 12.10 10.95
CA LEU A 38 -2.70 11.76 12.26
C LEU A 38 -2.21 12.66 13.40
N PHE A 39 -1.10 13.37 13.19
CA PHE A 39 -0.51 14.29 14.14
C PHE A 39 -0.20 15.64 13.48
N LYS A 40 -0.12 16.70 14.27
CA LYS A 40 0.44 17.96 13.79
C LYS A 40 1.93 17.76 13.58
N SER A 41 2.40 17.99 12.39
CA SER A 41 3.81 17.93 12.04
C SER A 41 4.09 18.85 10.85
N HIS A 42 5.28 19.42 10.83
CA HIS A 42 5.78 20.14 9.67
C HIS A 42 6.58 19.16 8.82
N VAL A 43 6.17 18.99 7.58
CA VAL A 43 6.88 18.18 6.60
C VAL A 43 7.64 19.11 5.67
N ASP A 44 8.96 19.03 5.73
CA ASP A 44 9.89 19.78 4.85
C ASP A 44 10.86 18.79 4.19
N GLU A 45 10.38 18.10 3.19
CA GLU A 45 11.19 17.27 2.31
C GLU A 45 11.51 18.01 1.01
N SER A 46 12.52 17.54 0.27
CA SER A 46 12.97 18.18 -0.96
C SER A 46 11.86 18.39 -2.01
N GLU A 47 10.82 17.59 -1.95
CA GLU A 47 9.72 17.60 -2.93
C GLU A 47 8.35 17.90 -2.29
N ALA A 48 8.23 17.92 -0.94
CA ALA A 48 6.97 18.16 -0.26
C ALA A 48 7.15 19.09 0.95
N LYS A 49 6.41 20.20 0.98
CA LYS A 49 6.37 21.12 2.13
C LYS A 49 4.93 21.39 2.51
N PHE A 50 4.52 20.93 3.68
CA PHE A 50 3.19 21.19 4.19
C PHE A 50 3.11 20.99 5.71
N ASP A 51 2.07 21.53 6.33
CA ASP A 51 1.72 21.29 7.72
C ASP A 51 0.57 20.29 7.80
N SER A 52 0.79 19.20 8.54
CA SER A 52 -0.27 18.25 8.85
C SER A 52 -1.19 18.83 9.93
N ARG A 53 -2.51 18.60 9.77
CA ARG A 53 -3.56 19.21 10.62
C ARG A 53 -3.99 18.35 11.81
N ALA A 54 -3.50 17.13 11.95
CA ALA A 54 -3.96 16.13 12.93
C ALA A 54 -5.44 15.79 12.75
N GLU A 55 -5.76 15.00 11.75
CA GLU A 55 -7.12 14.49 11.51
C GLU A 55 -7.38 13.18 12.24
N ASP A 56 -8.63 12.98 12.64
CA ASP A 56 -9.14 11.68 13.06
C ASP A 56 -9.95 11.02 11.94
N PHE A 57 -9.90 9.69 11.88
CA PHE A 57 -10.62 8.94 10.86
C PHE A 57 -12.11 8.87 11.17
N ASP A 58 -12.91 9.54 10.37
CA ASP A 58 -14.36 9.53 10.45
C ASP A 58 -14.93 8.41 9.58
N TYR A 59 -15.21 7.27 10.20
CA TYR A 59 -15.66 6.06 9.52
C TYR A 59 -16.93 6.29 8.67
N GLU A 60 -17.93 6.95 9.23
CA GLU A 60 -19.21 7.17 8.55
C GLU A 60 -19.08 8.16 7.38
N PHE A 61 -18.22 9.16 7.52
CA PHE A 61 -17.89 10.07 6.43
C PHE A 61 -17.28 9.31 5.23
N TYR A 62 -16.22 8.54 5.47
CA TYR A 62 -15.55 7.78 4.40
C TYR A 62 -16.47 6.69 3.83
N LYS A 63 -17.26 6.02 4.66
CA LYS A 63 -18.26 5.04 4.21
C LYS A 63 -19.30 5.67 3.28
N LYS A 64 -19.80 6.87 3.61
CA LYS A 64 -20.73 7.63 2.75
C LYS A 64 -20.05 8.04 1.44
N LEU A 65 -18.84 8.59 1.50
CA LEU A 65 -18.10 9.02 0.32
C LEU A 65 -17.81 7.86 -0.64
N ALA A 66 -17.51 6.68 -0.08
CA ALA A 66 -17.25 5.44 -0.82
C ALA A 66 -18.47 4.86 -1.56
N GLN A 67 -19.69 5.39 -1.34
CA GLN A 67 -20.86 5.02 -2.15
C GLN A 67 -20.78 5.56 -3.59
N ASN A 68 -19.87 6.48 -3.85
CA ASN A 68 -19.63 6.99 -5.19
C ASN A 68 -18.95 5.91 -6.04
N LYS A 69 -19.52 5.63 -7.21
CA LYS A 69 -19.03 4.59 -8.14
C LYS A 69 -17.61 4.84 -8.68
N LYS A 70 -17.12 6.06 -8.54
CA LYS A 70 -15.76 6.43 -8.93
C LYS A 70 -14.73 6.08 -7.87
N VAL A 71 -15.16 5.74 -6.65
CA VAL A 71 -14.26 5.27 -5.59
C VAL A 71 -13.96 3.79 -5.80
N ILE A 72 -12.68 3.48 -6.02
CA ILE A 72 -12.22 2.13 -6.38
C ILE A 72 -11.33 1.48 -5.31
N ALA A 73 -10.89 2.24 -4.30
CA ALA A 73 -10.05 1.74 -3.20
C ALA A 73 -10.19 2.58 -1.94
N ILE A 74 -9.85 1.97 -0.80
CA ILE A 74 -9.61 2.66 0.47
C ILE A 74 -8.11 2.85 0.65
N GLY A 75 -7.70 4.08 0.89
CA GLY A 75 -6.31 4.50 1.04
C GLY A 75 -6.17 6.00 0.66
N GLU A 76 -5.00 6.51 0.69
CA GLU A 76 -3.76 5.88 1.11
C GLU A 76 -3.76 5.74 2.64
N CYS A 77 -3.51 4.55 3.15
CA CYS A 77 -3.54 4.26 4.59
C CYS A 77 -2.39 3.32 4.95
N GLY A 78 -1.90 3.36 6.17
CA GLY A 78 -0.78 2.49 6.52
C GLY A 78 0.02 2.92 7.73
N LEU A 79 1.34 2.64 7.68
CA LEU A 79 2.31 2.94 8.72
C LEU A 79 3.46 3.78 8.15
N ASP A 80 3.81 4.84 8.84
CA ASP A 80 4.94 5.71 8.53
C ASP A 80 5.76 5.98 9.80
N PHE A 81 6.96 5.40 9.89
CA PHE A 81 7.90 5.63 10.98
C PHE A 81 9.05 6.56 10.60
N PHE A 82 9.02 7.08 9.40
CA PHE A 82 9.98 8.09 8.97
C PHE A 82 9.60 9.47 9.46
N HIS A 83 8.31 9.84 9.37
CA HIS A 83 7.81 11.12 9.84
C HIS A 83 7.38 11.01 11.30
N GLN A 84 8.27 11.41 12.20
CA GLN A 84 7.99 11.42 13.64
C GLN A 84 7.51 12.80 14.06
N PRO A 85 6.30 12.94 14.62
CA PRO A 85 5.84 14.21 15.14
C PRO A 85 6.62 14.60 16.41
N ASP A 86 6.92 15.89 16.57
CA ASP A 86 7.64 16.41 17.72
C ASP A 86 6.90 16.13 19.04
N GLY A 87 7.62 15.65 20.03
CA GLY A 87 7.09 15.44 21.38
C GLY A 87 6.17 14.23 21.55
N VAL A 88 6.02 13.40 20.52
CA VAL A 88 5.20 12.16 20.58
C VAL A 88 6.12 10.94 20.55
N SER A 89 5.87 9.96 21.43
CA SER A 89 6.66 8.73 21.44
C SER A 89 6.36 7.85 20.23
N LYS A 90 7.34 7.02 19.81
CA LYS A 90 7.15 6.07 18.71
C LYS A 90 6.01 5.10 18.99
N GLU A 91 5.84 4.69 20.23
CA GLU A 91 4.78 3.79 20.67
C GLU A 91 3.39 4.42 20.49
N GLU A 92 3.25 5.70 20.82
CA GLU A 92 1.99 6.44 20.61
C GLU A 92 1.68 6.63 19.13
N VAL A 93 2.70 6.96 18.32
CA VAL A 93 2.57 7.08 16.87
C VAL A 93 2.10 5.74 16.27
N PHE A 94 2.79 4.65 16.61
CA PHE A 94 2.43 3.33 16.14
C PHE A 94 1.02 2.91 16.57
N LYS A 95 0.68 3.13 17.85
CA LYS A 95 -0.65 2.80 18.36
C LYS A 95 -1.74 3.51 17.57
N LYS A 96 -1.62 4.83 17.36
CA LYS A 96 -2.62 5.60 16.60
C LYS A 96 -2.67 5.19 15.14
N GLN A 97 -1.53 5.03 14.47
CA GLN A 97 -1.47 4.58 13.07
C GLN A 97 -2.11 3.20 12.90
N LYS A 98 -1.79 2.25 13.78
CA LYS A 98 -2.37 0.90 13.78
C LYS A 98 -3.89 0.94 13.96
N GLU A 99 -4.40 1.71 14.91
CA GLU A 99 -5.84 1.86 15.16
C GLU A 99 -6.56 2.38 13.91
N ILE A 100 -6.06 3.44 13.32
CA ILE A 100 -6.64 4.07 12.13
C ILE A 100 -6.52 3.16 10.90
N PHE A 101 -5.40 2.45 10.72
CA PHE A 101 -5.27 1.46 9.67
C PHE A 101 -6.30 0.33 9.79
N ILE A 102 -6.52 -0.20 11.01
CA ILE A 102 -7.53 -1.22 11.26
C ILE A 102 -8.94 -0.72 10.92
N ALA A 103 -9.26 0.52 11.23
CA ALA A 103 -10.56 1.10 10.87
C ALA A 103 -10.74 1.18 9.35
N GLN A 104 -9.73 1.62 8.62
CA GLN A 104 -9.75 1.68 7.15
C GLN A 104 -9.77 0.29 6.51
N TYR A 105 -9.01 -0.68 7.06
CA TYR A 105 -9.08 -2.08 6.65
C TYR A 105 -10.49 -2.65 6.78
N LYS A 106 -11.17 -2.42 7.93
CA LYS A 106 -12.55 -2.87 8.15
C LYS A 106 -13.51 -2.23 7.14
N LEU A 107 -13.36 -0.94 6.88
CA LEU A 107 -14.16 -0.24 5.88
C LEU A 107 -13.96 -0.85 4.47
N ALA A 108 -12.72 -1.12 4.08
CA ALA A 108 -12.41 -1.76 2.81
C ALA A 108 -13.04 -3.15 2.69
N GLN A 109 -12.99 -3.95 3.77
CA GLN A 109 -13.64 -5.27 3.83
C GLN A 109 -15.17 -5.16 3.73
N GLU A 110 -15.80 -4.23 4.46
CA GLU A 110 -17.25 -4.00 4.44
C GLU A 110 -17.72 -3.63 3.03
N LEU A 111 -16.99 -2.78 2.33
CA LEU A 111 -17.35 -2.27 1.00
C LEU A 111 -16.80 -3.15 -0.15
N ASN A 112 -16.08 -4.22 0.17
CA ASN A 112 -15.38 -5.06 -0.81
C ASN A 112 -14.48 -4.25 -1.76
N LEU A 113 -13.79 -3.24 -1.22
CA LEU A 113 -12.81 -2.43 -1.94
C LEU A 113 -11.38 -2.89 -1.60
N PRO A 114 -10.42 -2.78 -2.54
CA PRO A 114 -9.01 -3.03 -2.26
C PRO A 114 -8.41 -1.92 -1.40
N LEU A 115 -7.26 -2.21 -0.78
CA LEU A 115 -6.45 -1.24 -0.05
C LEU A 115 -5.32 -0.68 -0.91
N VAL A 116 -5.03 0.60 -0.77
CA VAL A 116 -3.77 1.24 -1.19
C VAL A 116 -2.98 1.54 0.08
N ILE A 117 -1.90 0.76 0.28
CA ILE A 117 -1.18 0.70 1.56
C ILE A 117 0.14 1.45 1.47
N HIS A 118 0.30 2.45 2.31
CA HIS A 118 1.56 3.15 2.57
C HIS A 118 2.39 2.42 3.62
N VAL A 119 3.68 2.21 3.34
CA VAL A 119 4.61 1.67 4.34
C VAL A 119 5.97 2.35 4.20
N ARG A 120 6.39 3.06 5.25
CA ARG A 120 7.70 3.71 5.28
C ARG A 120 8.42 3.44 6.61
N ASN A 121 9.54 2.72 6.56
CA ASN A 121 10.33 2.29 7.73
C ASN A 121 9.53 1.46 8.76
N ALA A 122 8.49 0.71 8.32
CA ALA A 122 7.56 -0.04 9.17
C ALA A 122 7.10 -1.37 8.53
N HIS A 123 7.95 -2.01 7.73
CA HIS A 123 7.56 -3.20 6.96
C HIS A 123 7.28 -4.41 7.84
N ASP A 124 8.09 -4.66 8.88
CA ASP A 124 7.86 -5.77 9.81
C ASP A 124 6.54 -5.58 10.56
N GLU A 125 6.31 -4.39 11.11
CA GLU A 125 5.08 -4.06 11.86
C GLU A 125 3.83 -4.14 10.96
N MET A 126 3.94 -3.71 9.69
CA MET A 126 2.83 -3.83 8.73
C MET A 126 2.53 -5.29 8.39
N VAL A 127 3.55 -6.11 8.16
CA VAL A 127 3.37 -7.55 7.89
C VAL A 127 2.73 -8.26 9.08
N GLU A 128 3.20 -7.99 10.31
CA GLU A 128 2.60 -8.56 11.52
C GLU A 128 1.15 -8.12 11.71
N LEU A 129 0.87 -6.83 11.49
CA LEU A 129 -0.47 -6.28 11.57
C LEU A 129 -1.41 -6.96 10.57
N LEU A 130 -1.02 -7.04 9.30
CA LEU A 130 -1.82 -7.70 8.26
C LEU A 130 -2.06 -9.18 8.56
N ARG A 131 -1.04 -9.91 9.02
CA ARG A 131 -1.20 -11.31 9.45
C ARG A 131 -2.22 -11.45 10.58
N SER A 132 -2.19 -10.56 11.56
CA SER A 132 -3.15 -10.57 12.66
C SER A 132 -4.59 -10.33 12.23
N LEU A 133 -4.81 -9.65 11.09
CA LEU A 133 -6.13 -9.35 10.54
C LEU A 133 -6.70 -10.46 9.64
N VAL A 134 -5.84 -11.30 9.07
CA VAL A 134 -6.28 -12.38 8.15
C VAL A 134 -6.36 -13.75 8.82
N ILE A 135 -5.58 -13.98 9.89
CA ILE A 135 -5.65 -15.22 10.67
C ILE A 135 -6.85 -15.11 11.62
N PRO A 136 -7.84 -16.03 11.55
CA PRO A 136 -8.89 -16.04 12.55
C PRO A 136 -8.26 -16.24 13.93
N THR A 137 -8.42 -15.29 14.84
CA THR A 137 -8.13 -15.52 16.23
C THR A 137 -9.13 -16.53 16.74
N THR A 138 -8.74 -17.80 16.87
CA THR A 138 -9.50 -18.72 17.72
C THR A 138 -9.58 -18.06 19.10
N PRO A 139 -10.78 -17.89 19.69
CA PRO A 139 -10.87 -17.43 21.06
C PRO A 139 -10.02 -18.41 21.91
N ARG A 140 -8.93 -17.98 22.51
CA ARG A 140 -8.33 -18.74 23.60
C ARG A 140 -9.39 -18.80 24.68
N GLY A 141 -10.04 -19.95 24.78
CA GLY A 141 -10.88 -20.23 25.91
C GLY A 141 -10.09 -20.00 27.18
N ILE A 142 -10.56 -19.03 27.97
CA ILE A 142 -10.17 -18.92 29.36
C ILE A 142 -10.78 -20.17 30.00
N ASN A 143 -9.95 -21.20 30.21
CA ASN A 143 -10.13 -22.10 31.37
C ASN A 143 -8.99 -23.11 31.48
N SER A 144 -8.50 -23.11 32.69
CA SER A 144 -7.88 -24.21 33.45
C SER A 144 -6.48 -24.64 33.11
N VAL A 145 -5.68 -24.32 34.09
CA VAL A 145 -4.58 -25.08 34.68
C VAL A 145 -4.82 -26.60 34.63
N GLU A 146 -3.73 -27.32 34.38
CA GLU A 146 -3.55 -28.78 34.50
C GLU A 146 -3.97 -29.62 33.29
N GLU A 147 -2.97 -30.03 32.52
CA GLU A 147 -2.59 -31.47 32.47
C GLU A 147 -1.26 -31.64 31.73
N SER A 148 -0.35 -32.27 32.46
CA SER A 148 0.94 -32.72 32.01
C SER A 148 0.83 -33.98 31.14
N LEU A 149 1.72 -34.08 30.15
CA LEU A 149 2.23 -35.33 29.59
C LEU A 149 1.23 -36.29 28.90
N SER A 150 1.14 -36.16 27.57
CA SER A 150 1.25 -37.36 26.72
C SER A 150 1.56 -36.97 25.27
N SER A 151 2.63 -37.56 24.79
CA SER A 151 3.02 -37.57 23.36
C SER A 151 1.94 -38.24 22.54
N SER A 152 1.28 -37.51 21.64
CA SER A 152 0.58 -38.15 20.55
C SER A 152 0.64 -37.26 19.28
N VAL A 153 1.09 -37.89 18.24
CA VAL A 153 1.21 -37.51 16.84
C VAL A 153 0.16 -36.49 16.43
N ARG A 154 0.57 -35.29 16.03
CA ARG A 154 -0.29 -34.35 15.34
C ARG A 154 -0.62 -34.92 13.97
N ASP A 155 -1.88 -35.20 13.74
CA ASP A 155 -2.42 -35.58 12.45
C ASP A 155 -2.23 -34.43 11.45
N PRO A 156 -1.46 -34.60 10.36
CA PRO A 156 -1.26 -33.57 9.34
C PRO A 156 -2.53 -33.27 8.52
N SER A 157 -3.58 -34.06 8.64
CA SER A 157 -4.79 -33.91 7.84
C SER A 157 -5.79 -32.88 8.40
N ALA A 158 -5.60 -32.39 9.61
CA ALA A 158 -6.50 -31.41 10.24
C ALA A 158 -6.36 -29.98 9.71
N THR A 159 -5.38 -29.71 8.81
CA THR A 159 -5.12 -28.40 8.21
C THR A 159 -5.68 -28.24 6.79
N LEU A 160 -6.34 -29.24 6.24
CA LEU A 160 -6.97 -29.16 4.92
C LEU A 160 -8.39 -28.58 5.04
N GLY A 161 -8.52 -27.27 4.88
CA GLY A 161 -9.85 -26.65 4.76
C GLY A 161 -9.98 -25.18 5.12
N MET A 162 -8.99 -24.57 5.76
CA MET A 162 -9.02 -23.14 6.02
C MET A 162 -8.34 -22.39 4.85
N THR A 163 -9.14 -21.92 3.90
CA THR A 163 -8.63 -20.93 2.94
C THR A 163 -8.19 -19.69 3.74
N GLU A 164 -6.87 -19.50 3.84
CA GLU A 164 -6.33 -18.28 4.45
C GLU A 164 -6.95 -17.08 3.74
N LYS A 165 -7.61 -16.21 4.52
CA LYS A 165 -8.13 -14.96 3.99
C LYS A 165 -6.95 -14.16 3.42
N LYS A 166 -7.02 -13.79 2.15
CA LYS A 166 -6.02 -12.95 1.50
C LYS A 166 -6.42 -11.49 1.63
N VAL A 167 -5.43 -10.61 1.75
CA VAL A 167 -5.64 -9.15 1.68
C VAL A 167 -5.73 -8.75 0.22
N ARG A 168 -6.78 -8.04 -0.14
CA ARG A 168 -6.90 -7.45 -1.48
C ARG A 168 -6.39 -6.02 -1.44
N GLY A 169 -5.32 -5.74 -2.15
CA GLY A 169 -4.70 -4.40 -2.16
C GLY A 169 -3.33 -4.37 -2.83
N VAL A 170 -2.70 -3.23 -2.73
CA VAL A 170 -1.35 -2.96 -3.20
C VAL A 170 -0.54 -2.26 -2.11
N VAL A 171 0.72 -2.66 -1.95
CA VAL A 171 1.70 -1.85 -1.22
C VAL A 171 2.22 -0.81 -2.20
N HIS A 172 1.78 0.44 -2.02
CA HIS A 172 2.12 1.58 -2.85
C HIS A 172 3.58 1.97 -2.69
N CYS A 173 4.21 2.40 -3.79
CA CYS A 173 5.59 2.89 -3.82
C CYS A 173 6.56 1.99 -3.05
N TYR A 174 6.54 0.68 -3.38
CA TYR A 174 7.33 -0.31 -2.66
C TYR A 174 8.84 -0.01 -2.71
N THR A 175 9.48 0.08 -1.55
CA THR A 175 10.90 0.47 -1.40
C THR A 175 11.63 -0.36 -0.33
N SER A 176 11.35 -1.67 -0.23
CA SER A 176 12.05 -2.57 0.70
C SER A 176 12.70 -3.74 -0.05
N ASP A 177 13.18 -4.73 0.70
CA ASP A 177 13.87 -5.91 0.22
C ASP A 177 12.93 -7.03 -0.28
N TRP A 178 13.54 -8.08 -0.85
CA TRP A 178 12.78 -9.23 -1.36
C TRP A 178 12.12 -10.05 -0.25
N ALA A 179 12.70 -10.11 0.94
CA ALA A 179 12.13 -10.86 2.06
C ALA A 179 10.80 -10.27 2.53
N HIS A 180 10.68 -8.92 2.59
CA HIS A 180 9.41 -8.25 2.85
C HIS A 180 8.43 -8.40 1.67
N ALA A 181 8.92 -8.28 0.44
CA ALA A 181 8.11 -8.46 -0.75
C ALA A 181 7.39 -9.81 -0.77
N GLN A 182 8.11 -10.91 -0.47
CA GLN A 182 7.53 -12.24 -0.37
C GLN A 182 6.40 -12.32 0.66
N LYS A 183 6.60 -11.74 1.86
CA LYS A 183 5.57 -11.72 2.90
C LYS A 183 4.29 -11.03 2.45
N TYR A 184 4.38 -9.91 1.71
CA TYR A 184 3.21 -9.22 1.14
C TYR A 184 2.55 -10.02 0.02
N LEU A 185 3.32 -10.62 -0.86
CA LEU A 185 2.80 -11.48 -1.93
C LEU A 185 2.06 -12.70 -1.36
N ASP A 186 2.59 -13.33 -0.30
CA ASP A 186 1.96 -14.43 0.41
C ASP A 186 0.63 -14.01 1.05
N LEU A 187 0.54 -12.79 1.55
CA LEU A 187 -0.71 -12.20 2.07
C LEU A 187 -1.72 -11.85 0.97
N GLY A 188 -1.35 -11.94 -0.30
CA GLY A 188 -2.25 -11.70 -1.43
C GLY A 188 -2.12 -10.32 -2.07
N LEU A 189 -1.25 -9.46 -1.57
CA LEU A 189 -1.06 -8.09 -2.05
C LEU A 189 -0.30 -8.02 -3.38
N HIS A 190 -0.51 -6.94 -4.11
CA HIS A 190 0.33 -6.51 -5.22
C HIS A 190 1.41 -5.55 -4.70
N LEU A 191 2.47 -5.36 -5.49
CA LEU A 191 3.50 -4.36 -5.24
C LEU A 191 3.42 -3.28 -6.32
N GLY A 192 3.34 -2.02 -5.88
CA GLY A 192 3.34 -0.85 -6.75
C GLY A 192 4.74 -0.28 -6.90
N PHE A 193 5.15 0.03 -8.12
CA PHE A 193 6.46 0.58 -8.43
C PHE A 193 6.34 1.95 -9.06
N THR A 194 7.09 2.92 -8.52
CA THR A 194 7.12 4.32 -8.95
C THR A 194 8.45 4.66 -9.65
N GLY A 195 8.62 5.92 -10.01
CA GLY A 195 9.86 6.45 -10.60
C GLY A 195 11.14 6.15 -9.80
N VAL A 196 11.03 5.83 -8.51
CA VAL A 196 12.16 5.48 -7.62
C VAL A 196 13.01 4.33 -8.18
N ILE A 197 12.41 3.37 -8.87
CA ILE A 197 13.14 2.24 -9.46
C ILE A 197 14.14 2.66 -10.55
N THR A 198 14.01 3.86 -11.07
CA THR A 198 14.89 4.41 -12.11
C THR A 198 16.10 5.18 -11.54
N PHE A 199 16.11 5.43 -10.22
CA PHE A 199 17.16 6.23 -9.60
C PHE A 199 18.50 5.50 -9.57
N PRO A 200 19.61 6.21 -9.72
CA PRO A 200 20.93 5.62 -9.54
C PRO A 200 21.15 5.28 -8.05
N PRO A 201 22.00 4.30 -7.76
CA PRO A 201 22.41 4.02 -6.39
C PRO A 201 23.01 5.27 -5.71
N LYS A 202 22.68 5.47 -4.45
CA LYS A 202 23.27 6.51 -3.59
C LYS A 202 24.63 6.06 -3.04
N LYS A 203 25.17 6.80 -2.07
CA LYS A 203 26.41 6.45 -1.36
C LYS A 203 26.33 5.05 -0.73
N ASP A 204 25.18 4.71 -0.15
CA ASP A 204 24.82 3.33 0.17
C ASP A 204 23.99 2.79 -1.00
N PRO A 205 24.51 1.83 -1.78
CA PRO A 205 23.81 1.29 -2.92
C PRO A 205 22.78 0.21 -2.53
N GLN A 206 22.83 -0.34 -1.31
CA GLN A 206 22.06 -1.51 -0.93
C GLN A 206 20.55 -1.34 -1.10
N PRO A 207 19.91 -0.25 -0.66
CA PRO A 207 18.46 -0.08 -0.85
C PRO A 207 18.04 -0.10 -2.31
N GLN A 208 18.87 0.40 -3.23
CA GLN A 208 18.55 0.35 -4.66
C GLN A 208 18.76 -1.05 -5.23
N LEU A 209 19.80 -1.75 -4.80
CA LEU A 209 20.05 -3.14 -5.22
C LEU A 209 18.93 -4.07 -4.75
N ASP A 210 18.48 -3.94 -3.50
CA ASP A 210 17.36 -4.69 -2.94
C ASP A 210 16.09 -4.46 -3.76
N LEU A 211 15.80 -3.21 -4.11
CA LEU A 211 14.62 -2.87 -4.92
C LEU A 211 14.69 -3.46 -6.33
N LEU A 212 15.86 -3.45 -6.97
CA LEU A 212 16.06 -4.09 -8.27
C LEU A 212 15.93 -5.62 -8.19
N GLU A 213 16.38 -6.24 -7.09
CA GLU A 213 16.18 -7.65 -6.82
C GLU A 213 14.68 -7.98 -6.68
N VAL A 214 13.92 -7.14 -5.97
CA VAL A 214 12.47 -7.28 -5.86
C VAL A 214 11.82 -7.28 -7.25
N ILE A 215 12.15 -6.32 -8.10
CA ILE A 215 11.60 -6.25 -9.46
C ILE A 215 11.95 -7.52 -10.25
N LYS A 216 13.20 -8.00 -10.16
CA LYS A 216 13.64 -9.21 -10.84
C LYS A 216 12.84 -10.44 -10.43
N ASN A 217 12.59 -10.62 -9.14
CA ASN A 217 11.99 -11.83 -8.57
C ASN A 217 10.46 -11.79 -8.47
N CYS A 218 9.84 -10.59 -8.32
CA CYS A 218 8.39 -10.45 -8.20
C CYS A 218 7.68 -10.95 -9.48
N PRO A 219 6.65 -11.81 -9.37
CA PRO A 219 5.84 -12.20 -10.53
C PRO A 219 5.20 -10.97 -11.19
N LEU A 220 5.26 -10.89 -12.52
CA LEU A 220 4.74 -9.71 -13.23
C LEU A 220 3.22 -9.51 -13.00
N GLU A 221 2.49 -10.61 -12.79
CA GLU A 221 1.05 -10.62 -12.47
C GLU A 221 0.73 -10.04 -11.09
N ARG A 222 1.76 -9.72 -10.30
CA ARG A 222 1.63 -9.12 -8.96
C ARG A 222 2.21 -7.72 -8.90
N MET A 223 2.63 -7.17 -10.04
CA MET A 223 3.15 -5.82 -10.16
C MET A 223 2.08 -4.83 -10.61
N LEU A 224 2.12 -3.62 -10.06
CA LEU A 224 1.49 -2.43 -10.60
C LEU A 224 2.57 -1.39 -10.92
N ILE A 225 2.31 -0.59 -11.95
CA ILE A 225 3.11 0.60 -12.27
C ILE A 225 2.31 1.83 -11.88
N GLU A 226 2.98 2.77 -11.25
CA GLU A 226 2.34 3.97 -10.72
C GLU A 226 3.31 5.16 -10.71
N THR A 227 2.79 6.34 -10.45
CA THR A 227 3.59 7.52 -10.13
C THR A 227 3.19 8.02 -8.77
N ASP A 228 4.10 8.67 -8.10
CA ASP A 228 3.83 9.44 -6.88
C ASP A 228 3.63 10.93 -7.21
N ALA A 229 3.02 11.19 -8.37
CA ALA A 229 2.83 12.56 -8.86
C ALA A 229 2.08 13.42 -7.84
N PRO A 230 2.59 14.62 -7.52
CA PRO A 230 3.62 15.40 -8.23
C PRO A 230 5.07 15.12 -7.81
N TYR A 231 5.32 14.11 -7.00
CA TYR A 231 6.63 13.78 -6.40
C TYR A 231 7.35 12.67 -7.16
N LEU A 232 8.61 12.43 -6.83
CA LEU A 232 9.42 11.29 -7.26
C LEU A 232 9.48 11.09 -8.80
N ALA A 233 9.65 12.20 -9.55
CA ALA A 233 9.84 12.11 -10.99
C ALA A 233 10.95 11.11 -11.34
N PRO A 234 10.74 10.21 -12.33
CA PRO A 234 11.76 9.26 -12.77
C PRO A 234 13.08 9.94 -13.12
N GLN A 235 14.19 9.18 -13.08
CA GLN A 235 15.55 9.73 -13.28
C GLN A 235 15.67 10.58 -14.55
N ALA A 236 15.01 10.21 -15.64
CA ALA A 236 15.02 10.98 -16.89
C ALA A 236 14.44 12.40 -16.76
N TYR A 237 13.61 12.62 -15.75
CA TYR A 237 12.92 13.89 -15.46
C TYR A 237 13.24 14.43 -14.07
N ARG A 238 14.36 13.98 -13.48
CA ARG A 238 14.74 14.37 -12.10
C ARG A 238 14.85 15.89 -11.94
N GLY A 239 14.25 16.42 -10.87
CA GLY A 239 14.18 17.86 -10.62
C GLY A 239 13.00 18.59 -11.28
N GLN A 240 12.18 17.87 -12.05
CA GLN A 240 10.91 18.36 -12.57
C GLN A 240 9.77 17.85 -11.70
N ARG A 241 8.60 18.48 -11.81
CA ARG A 241 7.37 17.94 -11.24
C ARG A 241 7.03 16.61 -11.93
N CYS A 242 6.72 15.58 -11.13
CA CYS A 242 6.27 14.31 -11.69
C CYS A 242 4.86 14.46 -12.28
N GLU A 243 4.69 13.96 -13.50
CA GLU A 243 3.41 13.93 -14.21
C GLU A 243 2.96 12.47 -14.42
N PRO A 244 1.65 12.17 -14.42
CA PRO A 244 1.15 10.79 -14.52
C PRO A 244 1.66 10.01 -15.73
N TRP A 245 1.89 10.64 -16.87
CA TRP A 245 2.42 9.98 -18.07
C TRP A 245 3.84 9.46 -17.90
N MET A 246 4.61 9.97 -16.94
CA MET A 246 5.96 9.52 -16.64
C MET A 246 6.01 8.08 -16.11
N VAL A 247 4.86 7.45 -15.85
CA VAL A 247 4.74 6.02 -15.54
C VAL A 247 5.34 5.14 -16.64
N GLU A 248 5.47 5.63 -17.86
CA GLU A 248 6.14 4.94 -18.95
C GLU A 248 7.60 4.59 -18.64
N GLU A 249 8.32 5.45 -17.91
CA GLU A 249 9.70 5.19 -17.50
C GLU A 249 9.80 4.04 -16.49
N VAL A 250 8.76 3.88 -15.65
CA VAL A 250 8.64 2.74 -14.73
C VAL A 250 8.47 1.45 -15.52
N ALA A 251 7.55 1.45 -16.50
CA ALA A 251 7.33 0.29 -17.38
C ALA A 251 8.59 -0.09 -18.17
N LYS A 252 9.29 0.90 -18.75
CA LYS A 252 10.57 0.69 -19.47
C LYS A 252 11.62 0.06 -18.57
N LYS A 253 11.73 0.52 -17.31
CA LYS A 253 12.71 0.00 -16.36
C LYS A 253 12.40 -1.43 -15.94
N ILE A 254 11.13 -1.77 -15.72
CA ILE A 254 10.69 -3.15 -15.43
C ILE A 254 10.97 -4.06 -16.64
N ALA A 255 10.67 -3.60 -17.85
CA ALA A 255 10.95 -4.34 -19.09
C ALA A 255 12.44 -4.67 -19.24
N GLU A 256 13.31 -3.68 -19.00
CA GLU A 256 14.77 -3.84 -18.98
C GLU A 256 15.21 -4.93 -18.00
N ILE A 257 14.76 -4.85 -16.73
CA ILE A 257 15.21 -5.76 -15.67
C ILE A 257 14.69 -7.19 -15.89
N LYS A 258 13.45 -7.32 -16.39
CA LYS A 258 12.84 -8.64 -16.64
C LYS A 258 13.15 -9.21 -18.01
N ASN A 259 13.85 -8.47 -18.85
CA ASN A 259 14.12 -8.85 -20.25
C ASN A 259 12.84 -9.19 -21.03
N LEU A 260 11.85 -8.29 -20.90
CA LEU A 260 10.56 -8.33 -21.59
C LEU A 260 10.41 -7.11 -22.50
N SER A 261 9.43 -7.13 -23.39
CA SER A 261 9.06 -5.93 -24.16
C SER A 261 8.30 -4.93 -23.30
N PHE A 262 8.38 -3.66 -23.67
CA PHE A 262 7.58 -2.60 -23.02
C PHE A 262 6.08 -2.92 -23.08
N ASP A 263 5.60 -3.38 -24.23
CA ASP A 263 4.18 -3.66 -24.45
C ASP A 263 3.69 -4.81 -23.58
N GLU A 264 4.49 -5.88 -23.37
CA GLU A 264 4.16 -6.97 -22.45
C GLU A 264 4.01 -6.47 -21.02
N VAL A 265 4.92 -5.62 -20.54
CA VAL A 265 4.84 -5.05 -19.18
C VAL A 265 3.59 -4.19 -19.04
N VAL A 266 3.33 -3.30 -20.00
CA VAL A 266 2.14 -2.43 -19.99
C VAL A 266 0.84 -3.24 -20.02
N GLU A 267 0.75 -4.25 -20.88
CA GLU A 267 -0.45 -5.10 -21.00
C GLU A 267 -0.74 -5.85 -19.69
N ILE A 268 0.28 -6.49 -19.11
CA ILE A 268 0.09 -7.31 -17.91
C ILE A 268 -0.20 -6.44 -16.69
N THR A 269 0.54 -5.34 -16.50
CA THR A 269 0.30 -4.44 -15.37
C THR A 269 -1.06 -3.73 -15.46
N ALA A 270 -1.52 -3.39 -16.65
CA ALA A 270 -2.87 -2.87 -16.87
C ALA A 270 -3.95 -3.91 -16.53
N LYS A 271 -3.76 -5.18 -16.92
CA LYS A 271 -4.66 -6.29 -16.53
C LYS A 271 -4.69 -6.47 -15.01
N ASN A 272 -3.53 -6.36 -14.35
CA ASN A 272 -3.44 -6.45 -12.89
C ASN A 272 -4.24 -5.33 -12.22
N ALA A 273 -4.07 -4.08 -12.68
CA ALA A 273 -4.82 -2.94 -12.15
C ALA A 273 -6.33 -3.12 -12.36
N ASN A 274 -6.76 -3.46 -13.58
CA ASN A 274 -8.16 -3.72 -13.88
C ASN A 274 -8.76 -4.80 -12.98
N LYS A 275 -8.03 -5.89 -12.75
CA LYS A 275 -8.48 -6.99 -11.86
C LYS A 275 -8.54 -6.57 -10.40
N LEU A 276 -7.53 -5.84 -9.91
CA LEU A 276 -7.46 -5.41 -8.52
C LEU A 276 -8.58 -4.44 -8.18
N PHE A 277 -8.79 -3.43 -9.04
CA PHE A 277 -9.70 -2.32 -8.81
C PHE A 277 -11.09 -2.53 -9.41
N ASN A 278 -11.33 -3.63 -10.13
CA ASN A 278 -12.60 -3.93 -10.85
C ASN A 278 -12.99 -2.84 -11.86
N LEU A 279 -12.05 -2.45 -12.74
CA LEU A 279 -12.22 -1.45 -13.80
C LEU A 279 -12.73 -2.08 -15.11
#